data_8a81859249d3a7b25d97fc56acae88c4
#
_entry.id   8a81859249d3a7b25d97fc56acae88c4
#
_cell.length_a   1.000
_cell.length_b   1.000
_cell.length_c   1.000
_cell.angle_alpha   90.00
_cell.angle_beta   90.00
_cell.angle_gamma   90.00
#
_symmetry.space_group_name_H-M   'P 1'
#
loop_
_entity.id
_entity.type
_entity.pdbx_description
1 polymer ?
#
loop_
_entity_poly.entity_id
_entity_poly.type
_entity_poly.pdbx_seq_one_letter_code
_entity_poly.pdbx_strand_id
1 'polypeptide(L)'
;MYSLFVFLFFIPSVKMETPTASISSHVLDIALGRPAEGVNIHAYVEENGAWKLQKSGYFQIFGFYFSTTTSNGRVPWVTPNVPLIVTNYKLTFMTGDYYKEMNMTTFYPSVEVIFYIADATQHYHVPLTLSPYGYSTYRGS
;
A
#
# COMPACT_ATOMS: atom_id res chain seq x y z
N MET A 1 51.83 -25.80 9.84
CA MET A 1 51.56 -24.37 9.98
C MET A 1 50.60 -23.97 8.84
N TYR A 2 49.28 -24.05 9.10
CA TYR A 2 48.27 -23.79 8.08
C TYR A 2 47.80 -22.34 8.21
N SER A 3 48.03 -21.54 7.14
CA SER A 3 47.60 -20.13 7.06
C SER A 3 46.14 -20.10 6.65
N LEU A 4 45.26 -19.66 7.54
CA LEU A 4 43.84 -19.45 7.28
C LEU A 4 43.62 -18.11 6.56
N PHE A 5 43.39 -18.14 5.24
CA PHE A 5 43.00 -16.97 4.49
C PHE A 5 41.52 -16.69 4.73
N VAL A 6 41.21 -15.65 5.52
CA VAL A 6 39.85 -15.12 5.67
C VAL A 6 39.58 -14.21 4.50
N PHE A 7 38.73 -14.65 3.55
CA PHE A 7 38.20 -13.76 2.51
C PHE A 7 37.08 -12.92 3.12
N LEU A 8 37.35 -11.64 3.39
CA LEU A 8 36.30 -10.66 3.68
C LEU A 8 35.56 -10.35 2.36
N PHE A 9 34.34 -10.88 2.21
CA PHE A 9 33.43 -10.44 1.16
C PHE A 9 32.90 -9.04 1.53
N PHE A 10 33.39 -8.03 0.82
CA PHE A 10 32.83 -6.68 0.88
C PHE A 10 31.49 -6.71 0.11
N ILE A 11 30.37 -6.78 0.83
CA ILE A 11 29.04 -6.61 0.24
C ILE A 11 28.83 -5.10 0.11
N PRO A 12 28.78 -4.52 -1.10
CA PRO A 12 28.49 -3.11 -1.25
C PRO A 12 27.07 -2.85 -0.72
N SER A 13 26.94 -1.90 0.20
CA SER A 13 25.65 -1.41 0.68
C SER A 13 24.94 -0.74 -0.48
N VAL A 14 23.99 -1.42 -1.09
CA VAL A 14 23.11 -0.82 -2.09
C VAL A 14 22.20 0.15 -1.34
N LYS A 15 22.48 1.44 -1.47
CA LYS A 15 21.60 2.49 -1.00
C LYS A 15 20.36 2.46 -1.89
N MET A 16 19.26 1.87 -1.40
CA MET A 16 17.99 1.92 -2.10
C MET A 16 17.50 3.36 -2.07
N GLU A 17 17.59 4.04 -3.21
CA GLU A 17 16.95 5.34 -3.38
C GLU A 17 15.43 5.12 -3.32
N THR A 18 14.75 5.83 -2.42
CA THR A 18 13.29 5.84 -2.35
C THR A 18 12.76 6.48 -3.63
N PRO A 19 11.87 5.83 -4.39
CA PRO A 19 11.31 6.45 -5.58
C PRO A 19 10.61 7.75 -5.18
N THR A 20 10.91 8.83 -5.89
CA THR A 20 10.30 10.16 -5.68
C THR A 20 8.81 10.16 -6.03
N ALA A 21 8.41 9.29 -6.96
CA ALA A 21 7.04 9.09 -7.38
C ALA A 21 6.47 7.84 -6.71
N SER A 22 5.41 7.98 -5.93
CA SER A 22 4.83 6.87 -5.17
C SER A 22 3.37 7.13 -4.85
N ILE A 23 2.65 6.07 -4.49
CA ILE A 23 1.29 6.16 -3.95
C ILE A 23 1.36 5.84 -2.46
N SER A 24 0.84 6.74 -1.63
CA SER A 24 0.67 6.53 -0.20
C SER A 24 -0.81 6.54 0.18
N SER A 25 -1.11 5.98 1.35
CA SER A 25 -2.46 5.99 1.90
C SER A 25 -2.45 6.26 3.40
N HIS A 26 -3.59 6.68 3.92
CA HIS A 26 -3.86 6.85 5.34
C HIS A 26 -5.32 6.49 5.60
N VAL A 27 -5.57 5.54 6.48
CA VAL A 27 -6.92 5.09 6.83
C VAL A 27 -7.25 5.54 8.24
N LEU A 28 -8.36 6.26 8.39
CA LEU A 28 -8.90 6.73 9.66
C LEU A 28 -10.25 6.07 9.92
N ASP A 29 -10.40 5.39 11.04
CA ASP A 29 -11.70 4.92 11.51
C ASP A 29 -12.41 6.02 12.28
N ILE A 30 -13.36 6.67 11.59
CA ILE A 30 -14.11 7.80 12.17
C ILE A 30 -15.21 7.34 13.13
N ALA A 31 -15.63 6.08 13.11
CA ALA A 31 -16.55 5.53 14.10
C ALA A 31 -15.86 5.31 15.45
N LEU A 32 -14.58 4.95 15.44
CA LEU A 32 -13.76 4.75 16.63
C LEU A 32 -12.92 5.99 16.99
N GLY A 33 -12.86 6.99 16.11
CA GLY A 33 -12.09 8.22 16.32
C GLY A 33 -10.59 8.01 16.39
N ARG A 34 -10.05 7.03 15.62
CA ARG A 34 -8.63 6.66 15.66
C ARG A 34 -8.11 6.23 14.27
N PRO A 35 -6.77 6.19 14.07
CA PRO A 35 -6.19 5.54 12.92
C PRO A 35 -6.63 4.06 12.82
N ALA A 36 -6.88 3.58 11.59
CA ALA A 36 -7.20 2.18 11.34
C ALA A 36 -5.91 1.41 11.09
N GLU A 37 -5.40 0.72 12.10
CA GLU A 37 -4.27 -0.19 12.01
C GLU A 37 -4.69 -1.55 11.45
N GLY A 38 -3.87 -2.17 10.61
CA GLY A 38 -4.09 -3.53 10.14
C GLY A 38 -5.00 -3.64 8.91
N VAL A 39 -5.34 -2.53 8.24
CA VAL A 39 -6.09 -2.57 6.98
C VAL A 39 -5.17 -3.00 5.85
N ASN A 40 -5.49 -4.12 5.20
CA ASN A 40 -4.79 -4.59 4.01
C ASN A 40 -5.25 -3.80 2.78
N ILE A 41 -4.28 -3.37 1.98
CA ILE A 41 -4.51 -2.57 0.76
C ILE A 41 -3.83 -3.26 -0.41
N HIS A 42 -4.60 -3.58 -1.45
CA HIS A 42 -4.12 -4.08 -2.72
C HIS A 42 -4.09 -2.94 -3.73
N ALA A 43 -2.99 -2.80 -4.46
CA ALA A 43 -2.86 -1.81 -5.53
C ALA A 43 -2.90 -2.48 -6.89
N TYR A 44 -3.63 -1.90 -7.82
CA TYR A 44 -3.74 -2.36 -9.19
C TYR A 44 -3.43 -1.21 -10.16
N VAL A 45 -2.85 -1.56 -11.30
CA VAL A 45 -2.66 -0.66 -12.44
C VAL A 45 -3.51 -1.14 -13.61
N GLU A 46 -4.08 -0.22 -14.36
CA GLU A 46 -4.79 -0.55 -15.59
C GLU A 46 -3.80 -0.61 -16.76
N GLU A 47 -3.70 -1.77 -17.40
CA GLU A 47 -2.91 -1.98 -18.60
C GLU A 47 -3.74 -2.75 -19.65
N ASN A 48 -3.84 -2.19 -20.85
CA ASN A 48 -4.61 -2.78 -21.96
C ASN A 48 -6.07 -3.09 -21.59
N GLY A 49 -6.72 -2.23 -20.81
CA GLY A 49 -8.12 -2.40 -20.37
C GLY A 49 -8.34 -3.47 -19.29
N ALA A 50 -7.27 -3.93 -18.64
CA ALA A 50 -7.35 -4.92 -17.57
C ALA A 50 -6.60 -4.44 -16.32
N TRP A 51 -7.15 -4.77 -15.14
CA TRP A 51 -6.50 -4.51 -13.86
C TRP A 51 -5.43 -5.54 -13.56
N LYS A 52 -4.20 -5.08 -13.36
CA LYS A 52 -3.06 -5.91 -12.95
C LYS A 52 -2.65 -5.56 -11.53
N LEU A 53 -2.60 -6.56 -10.66
CA LEU A 53 -2.14 -6.42 -9.29
C LEU A 53 -0.66 -5.98 -9.28
N GLN A 54 -0.37 -4.89 -8.56
CA GLN A 54 0.99 -4.41 -8.35
C GLN A 54 1.67 -5.24 -7.26
N LYS A 55 2.82 -5.79 -7.61
CA LYS A 55 3.63 -6.58 -6.68
C LYS A 55 4.43 -5.62 -5.80
N SER A 56 4.06 -5.46 -4.54
CA SER A 56 4.89 -4.71 -3.60
C SER A 56 6.13 -5.54 -3.23
N GLY A 57 7.33 -4.96 -3.39
CA GLY A 57 8.59 -5.68 -3.21
C GLY A 57 8.95 -6.01 -1.75
N TYR A 58 8.18 -5.61 -0.75
CA TYR A 58 8.57 -5.72 0.66
C TYR A 58 8.05 -6.95 1.42
N PHE A 59 6.97 -7.59 0.98
CA PHE A 59 6.47 -8.80 1.64
C PHE A 59 6.03 -9.85 0.64
N GLN A 60 6.98 -10.68 0.20
CA GLN A 60 6.70 -11.91 -0.51
C GLN A 60 6.74 -13.07 0.49
N ILE A 61 5.69 -13.21 1.30
CA ILE A 61 5.44 -14.43 2.04
C ILE A 61 4.23 -15.08 1.38
N PHE A 62 4.42 -16.27 0.80
CA PHE A 62 3.35 -17.06 0.15
C PHE A 62 2.61 -16.44 -1.04
N GLY A 63 3.22 -15.52 -1.82
CA GLY A 63 2.63 -15.00 -3.06
C GLY A 63 1.53 -13.95 -2.87
N PHE A 64 1.33 -13.42 -1.68
CA PHE A 64 0.41 -12.32 -1.41
C PHE A 64 1.09 -10.96 -1.62
N TYR A 65 0.41 -10.08 -2.36
CA TYR A 65 0.90 -8.72 -2.68
C TYR A 65 -0.07 -7.69 -2.13
N PHE A 66 0.16 -7.25 -0.90
CA PHE A 66 -0.61 -6.18 -0.26
C PHE A 66 0.29 -5.38 0.68
N SER A 67 -0.14 -4.18 0.99
CA SER A 67 0.43 -3.34 2.03
C SER A 67 -0.56 -3.27 3.19
N THR A 68 -0.07 -3.19 4.42
CA THR A 68 -0.91 -3.12 5.61
C THR A 68 -0.68 -1.79 6.31
N THR A 69 -1.75 -1.13 6.77
CA THR A 69 -1.64 0.10 7.55
C THR A 69 -0.98 -0.15 8.90
N THR A 70 -0.07 0.73 9.28
CA THR A 70 0.64 0.70 10.56
C THR A 70 -0.21 1.30 11.69
N SER A 71 0.31 1.34 12.93
CA SER A 71 -0.38 1.85 14.12
C SER A 71 -0.91 3.28 13.98
N ASN A 72 -0.35 4.09 13.09
CA ASN A 72 -0.85 5.42 12.76
C ASN A 72 -1.80 5.44 11.55
N GLY A 73 -2.23 4.28 11.05
CA GLY A 73 -3.14 4.13 9.91
C GLY A 73 -2.49 4.39 8.54
N ARG A 74 -1.17 4.57 8.47
CA ARG A 74 -0.48 4.97 7.23
C ARG A 74 0.18 3.80 6.53
N VAL A 75 0.22 3.91 5.20
CA VAL A 75 1.11 3.17 4.31
C VAL A 75 1.87 4.20 3.49
N PRO A 76 3.18 4.39 3.74
CA PRO A 76 3.98 5.39 3.04
C PRO A 76 4.16 5.05 1.55
N TRP A 77 4.15 3.76 1.22
CA TRP A 77 4.25 3.28 -0.16
C TRP A 77 3.37 2.05 -0.37
N VAL A 78 2.29 2.24 -1.13
CA VAL A 78 1.40 1.13 -1.51
C VAL A 78 2.00 0.33 -2.67
N THR A 79 2.86 0.98 -3.47
CA THR A 79 3.57 0.39 -4.62
C THR A 79 5.08 0.63 -4.52
N PRO A 80 5.79 0.05 -3.52
CA PRO A 80 7.19 0.31 -3.34
C PRO A 80 8.03 -0.23 -4.52
N ASN A 81 9.03 0.55 -4.94
CA ASN A 81 10.01 0.21 -5.98
C ASN A 81 9.43 -0.09 -7.38
N VAL A 82 8.21 0.32 -7.65
CA VAL A 82 7.61 0.22 -8.99
C VAL A 82 7.43 1.62 -9.55
N PRO A 83 8.06 1.96 -10.69
CA PRO A 83 7.81 3.23 -11.36
C PRO A 83 6.33 3.39 -11.69
N LEU A 84 5.77 4.57 -11.41
CA LEU A 84 4.42 4.89 -11.82
C LEU A 84 4.37 5.11 -13.34
N ILE A 85 3.22 4.85 -13.93
CA ILE A 85 2.90 5.16 -15.33
C ILE A 85 1.64 6.01 -15.41
N VAL A 86 1.48 6.75 -16.50
CA VAL A 86 0.29 7.59 -16.74
C VAL A 86 -0.87 6.69 -17.14
N THR A 87 -1.74 6.35 -16.19
CA THR A 87 -2.90 5.50 -16.39
C THR A 87 -3.82 5.53 -15.15
N ASN A 88 -4.89 4.74 -15.16
CA ASN A 88 -5.72 4.53 -13.98
C ASN A 88 -5.06 3.55 -13.00
N TYR A 89 -5.18 3.85 -11.74
CA TYR A 89 -4.82 2.99 -10.61
C TYR A 89 -6.07 2.71 -9.76
N LYS A 90 -6.05 1.59 -9.08
CA LYS A 90 -7.09 1.21 -8.14
C LYS A 90 -6.44 0.72 -6.84
N LEU A 91 -6.90 1.27 -5.70
CA LEU A 91 -6.62 0.72 -4.39
C LEU A 91 -7.86 -0.01 -3.87
N THR A 92 -7.69 -1.24 -3.42
CA THR A 92 -8.74 -2.02 -2.77
C THR A 92 -8.39 -2.19 -1.30
N PHE A 93 -9.18 -1.59 -0.43
CA PHE A 93 -9.04 -1.67 1.03
C PHE A 93 -9.91 -2.81 1.55
N MET A 94 -9.33 -3.76 2.28
CA MET A 94 -10.01 -4.94 2.83
C MET A 94 -10.71 -4.59 4.15
N THR A 95 -11.73 -3.77 4.05
CA THR A 95 -12.45 -3.20 5.20
C THR A 95 -13.27 -4.23 5.97
N GLY A 96 -13.77 -5.26 5.28
CA GLY A 96 -14.48 -6.37 5.90
C GLY A 96 -13.60 -7.15 6.87
N ASP A 97 -12.37 -7.46 6.47
CA ASP A 97 -11.41 -8.16 7.32
C ASP A 97 -11.04 -7.30 8.55
N TYR A 98 -10.80 -6.00 8.34
CA TYR A 98 -10.51 -5.06 9.42
C TYR A 98 -11.61 -5.04 10.50
N TYR A 99 -12.90 -4.92 10.11
CA TYR A 99 -14.00 -4.92 11.06
C TYR A 99 -14.29 -6.30 11.68
N LYS A 100 -14.06 -7.37 10.92
CA LYS A 100 -14.19 -8.74 11.41
C LYS A 100 -13.24 -9.05 12.58
N GLU A 101 -12.02 -8.56 12.53
CA GLU A 101 -11.03 -8.67 13.62
C GLU A 101 -11.54 -8.05 14.93
N MET A 102 -12.42 -7.06 14.84
CA MET A 102 -13.06 -6.40 16.00
C MET A 102 -14.45 -6.96 16.32
N ASN A 103 -14.88 -8.07 15.71
CA ASN A 103 -16.22 -8.63 15.81
C ASN A 103 -17.33 -7.62 15.44
N MET A 104 -17.05 -6.74 14.49
CA MET A 104 -17.99 -5.74 13.98
C MET A 104 -18.46 -6.12 12.57
N THR A 105 -19.72 -5.82 12.27
CA THR A 105 -20.26 -5.94 10.90
C THR A 105 -20.02 -4.66 10.12
N THR A 106 -19.80 -4.79 8.83
CA THR A 106 -19.71 -3.65 7.91
C THR A 106 -20.59 -3.89 6.68
N PHE A 107 -21.12 -2.82 6.12
CA PHE A 107 -21.87 -2.87 4.87
C PHE A 107 -20.94 -3.02 3.66
N TYR A 108 -19.71 -2.51 3.77
CA TYR A 108 -18.71 -2.53 2.70
C TYR A 108 -17.61 -3.57 3.02
N PRO A 109 -17.66 -4.79 2.44
CA PRO A 109 -16.65 -5.82 2.68
C PRO A 109 -15.28 -5.42 2.12
N SER A 110 -15.27 -4.56 1.10
CA SER A 110 -14.09 -3.89 0.58
C SER A 110 -14.48 -2.52 0.04
N VAL A 111 -13.50 -1.60 -0.03
CA VAL A 111 -13.65 -0.30 -0.67
C VAL A 111 -12.65 -0.21 -1.81
N GLU A 112 -13.14 0.08 -3.00
CA GLU A 112 -12.30 0.31 -4.18
C GLU A 112 -12.25 1.81 -4.51
N VAL A 113 -11.04 2.36 -4.63
CA VAL A 113 -10.80 3.74 -5.04
C VAL A 113 -10.04 3.73 -6.35
N ILE A 114 -10.68 4.20 -7.42
CA ILE A 114 -10.07 4.33 -8.74
C ILE A 114 -9.69 5.79 -8.95
N PHE A 115 -8.45 6.04 -9.39
CA PHE A 115 -7.95 7.38 -9.66
C PHE A 115 -6.96 7.37 -10.83
N TYR A 116 -6.82 8.52 -11.50
CA TYR A 116 -5.95 8.67 -12.65
C TYR A 116 -4.63 9.35 -12.25
N ILE A 117 -3.53 8.76 -12.65
CA ILE A 117 -2.18 9.36 -12.54
C ILE A 117 -1.89 10.10 -13.84
N ALA A 118 -1.93 11.43 -13.76
CA ALA A 118 -1.63 12.30 -14.91
C ALA A 118 -0.13 12.59 -15.08
N ASP A 119 0.63 12.51 -13.99
CA ASP A 119 2.09 12.76 -13.99
C ASP A 119 2.77 11.67 -13.14
N ALA A 120 3.45 10.76 -13.81
CA ALA A 120 4.12 9.62 -13.18
C ALA A 120 5.36 10.01 -12.33
N THR A 121 5.74 11.30 -12.31
CA THR A 121 6.87 11.81 -11.51
C THR A 121 6.43 12.35 -10.13
N GLN A 122 5.12 12.52 -9.91
CA GLN A 122 4.57 13.07 -8.68
C GLN A 122 4.26 11.98 -7.64
N HIS A 123 4.17 12.43 -6.39
CA HIS A 123 3.61 11.64 -5.31
C HIS A 123 2.09 11.82 -5.26
N TYR A 124 1.38 10.70 -5.00
CA TYR A 124 -0.08 10.67 -4.86
C TYR A 124 -0.45 10.16 -3.49
N HIS A 125 -1.26 10.92 -2.75
CA HIS A 125 -1.78 10.51 -1.46
C HIS A 125 -3.28 10.24 -1.57
N VAL A 126 -3.70 9.00 -1.24
CA VAL A 126 -5.08 8.52 -1.34
C VAL A 126 -5.56 8.09 0.04
N PRO A 127 -6.08 9.02 0.87
CA PRO A 127 -6.60 8.70 2.19
C PRO A 127 -8.01 8.10 2.12
N LEU A 128 -8.38 7.35 3.16
CA LEU A 128 -9.71 6.80 3.36
C LEU A 128 -10.19 7.13 4.77
N THR A 129 -11.33 7.79 4.90
CA THR A 129 -12.08 7.82 6.17
C THR A 129 -13.11 6.70 6.14
N LEU A 130 -13.13 5.89 7.20
CA LEU A 130 -13.86 4.63 7.23
C LEU A 130 -14.80 4.58 8.43
N SER A 131 -16.00 4.05 8.22
CA SER A 131 -16.92 3.61 9.25
C SER A 131 -17.60 2.31 8.80
N PRO A 132 -18.28 1.55 9.68
CA PRO A 132 -18.93 0.30 9.27
C PRO A 132 -19.94 0.45 8.13
N TYR A 133 -20.58 1.60 8.00
CA TYR A 133 -21.67 1.84 7.03
C TYR A 133 -21.42 3.01 6.08
N GLY A 134 -20.17 3.52 6.01
CA GLY A 134 -19.84 4.60 5.12
C GLY A 134 -18.34 4.85 5.02
N TYR A 135 -17.92 5.49 3.95
CA TYR A 135 -16.53 5.91 3.77
C TYR A 135 -16.47 7.17 2.91
N SER A 136 -15.36 7.86 2.98
CA SER A 136 -15.03 8.89 2.00
C SER A 136 -13.54 8.88 1.66
N THR A 137 -13.21 9.39 0.49
CA THR A 137 -11.85 9.50 0.00
C THR A 137 -11.66 10.84 -0.70
N TYR A 138 -10.42 11.30 -0.80
CA TYR A 138 -10.06 12.53 -1.50
C TYR A 138 -8.61 12.44 -1.99
N ARG A 139 -8.20 13.36 -2.86
CA ARG A 139 -6.78 13.52 -3.18
C ARG A 139 -6.13 14.30 -2.05
N GLY A 140 -5.28 13.65 -1.28
CA GLY A 140 -4.45 14.32 -0.28
C GLY A 140 -3.29 15.10 -0.92
N SER A 141 -2.71 16.01 -0.16
CA SER A 141 -1.51 16.79 -0.52
C SER A 141 -0.23 16.06 -0.12
#